data_9412594d1a223d726347de0a32267f26
#
_entry.id   9412594d1a223d726347de0a32267f26
#
_cell.length_a   1.000
_cell.length_b   1.000
_cell.length_c   1.000
_cell.angle_alpha   90.00
_cell.angle_beta   90.00
_cell.angle_gamma   90.00
#
_symmetry.space_group_name_H-M   'P 1'
#
loop_
_entity.id
_entity.type
_entity.pdbx_description
1 polymer ?
#
loop_
_entity_poly.entity_id
_entity_poly.type
_entity_poly.pdbx_seq_one_letter_code
_entity_poly.pdbx_strand_id
1 'polypeptide(L)'
;MKRSFIFLLGLLCIIMVEAKNHYFKHLGVSDGLSQVCIFSIYQDELGAVWLGTSEGLNRYNGKDVKIFRPSQGNEGLTNNEINKLCGDKKGRIYIRSGNDLIKFELYKERFTCLLRNDVRDLFCKEDTLWVSCKSGIYYYTAESSELTFFTKLQGGVGAEGMIYVDNDFIWVATNHLVAISRKNPKQQKILASFDRGSQCISGDSAGNIWVGTWNGLYKISANREMTRY
;
A
#
# COMPACT_ATOMS: atom_id res chain seq x y z
N MET A 1 -47.63 15.66 35.86
CA MET A 1 -46.21 16.01 36.12
C MET A 1 -45.19 14.97 35.61
N LYS A 2 -45.33 13.66 35.86
CA LYS A 2 -44.36 12.66 35.36
C LYS A 2 -44.23 12.54 33.85
N ARG A 3 -45.31 12.70 33.08
CA ARG A 3 -45.27 12.62 31.59
C ARG A 3 -44.56 13.82 30.93
N SER A 4 -44.68 15.02 31.48
CA SER A 4 -44.01 16.22 30.98
C SER A 4 -42.50 16.19 31.22
N PHE A 5 -42.04 15.52 32.30
CA PHE A 5 -40.62 15.37 32.63
C PHE A 5 -39.90 14.42 31.69
N ILE A 6 -40.60 13.34 31.28
CA ILE A 6 -40.04 12.36 30.29
C ILE A 6 -39.89 13.01 28.90
N PHE A 7 -40.85 13.86 28.50
CA PHE A 7 -40.75 14.61 27.24
C PHE A 7 -39.61 15.62 27.24
N LEU A 8 -39.40 16.32 28.36
CA LEU A 8 -38.28 17.27 28.52
C LEU A 8 -36.92 16.56 28.54
N LEU A 9 -36.82 15.38 29.15
CA LEU A 9 -35.58 14.56 29.15
C LEU A 9 -35.28 14.01 27.76
N GLY A 10 -36.29 13.59 27.00
CA GLY A 10 -36.13 13.16 25.61
C GLY A 10 -35.71 14.30 24.67
N LEU A 11 -36.21 15.51 24.88
CA LEU A 11 -35.79 16.69 24.13
C LEU A 11 -34.35 17.11 24.44
N LEU A 12 -33.91 16.95 25.70
CA LEU A 12 -32.52 17.24 26.11
C LEU A 12 -31.50 16.27 25.50
N CYS A 13 -31.87 14.99 25.29
CA CYS A 13 -31.00 14.01 24.61
C CYS A 13 -30.82 14.30 23.12
N ILE A 14 -31.77 14.96 22.47
CA ILE A 14 -31.66 15.30 21.03
C ILE A 14 -30.64 16.43 20.79
N ILE A 15 -30.42 17.29 21.79
CA ILE A 15 -29.52 18.45 21.69
C ILE A 15 -28.01 18.04 21.79
N MET A 16 -27.73 16.82 22.23
CA MET A 16 -26.36 16.31 22.40
C MET A 16 -25.76 15.62 21.17
N VAL A 17 -26.41 15.72 20.01
CA VAL A 17 -25.79 15.31 18.75
C VAL A 17 -24.89 16.44 18.27
N GLU A 18 -23.68 16.50 18.80
CA GLU A 18 -22.64 17.32 18.21
C GLU A 18 -22.32 16.76 16.81
N ALA A 19 -22.75 17.48 15.79
CA ALA A 19 -22.26 17.26 14.44
C ALA A 19 -20.76 17.57 14.45
N LYS A 20 -19.95 16.53 14.42
CA LYS A 20 -18.50 16.65 14.37
C LYS A 20 -18.15 17.32 13.04
N ASN A 21 -17.88 18.61 13.06
CA ASN A 21 -17.40 19.33 11.89
C ASN A 21 -16.03 18.78 11.52
N HIS A 22 -15.97 18.03 10.44
CA HIS A 22 -14.69 17.57 9.86
C HIS A 22 -14.07 18.73 9.08
N TYR A 23 -13.00 19.30 9.61
CA TYR A 23 -12.19 20.29 8.89
C TYR A 23 -11.23 19.56 7.99
N PHE A 24 -11.33 19.78 6.68
CA PHE A 24 -10.36 19.32 5.70
C PHE A 24 -9.27 20.38 5.52
N LYS A 25 -8.01 20.00 5.70
CA LYS A 25 -6.85 20.83 5.36
C LYS A 25 -6.33 20.37 4.00
N HIS A 26 -6.27 21.28 3.06
CA HIS A 26 -5.60 21.04 1.78
C HIS A 26 -4.10 21.19 1.97
N LEU A 27 -3.32 20.31 1.37
CA LEU A 27 -1.87 20.37 1.32
C LEU A 27 -1.45 20.40 -0.15
N GLY A 28 -0.80 21.49 -0.55
CA GLY A 28 -0.40 21.74 -1.94
C GLY A 28 1.08 22.12 -2.05
N VAL A 29 1.50 22.50 -3.25
CA VAL A 29 2.87 22.96 -3.50
C VAL A 29 3.17 24.24 -2.74
N SER A 30 2.19 25.13 -2.55
CA SER A 30 2.30 26.32 -1.71
C SER A 30 2.59 26.02 -0.23
N ASP A 31 2.24 24.82 0.23
CA ASP A 31 2.48 24.35 1.59
C ASP A 31 3.77 23.53 1.70
N GLY A 32 4.52 23.40 0.60
CA GLY A 32 5.82 22.75 0.55
C GLY A 32 5.86 21.37 -0.09
N LEU A 33 4.74 20.85 -0.66
CA LEU A 33 4.80 19.60 -1.43
C LEU A 33 5.66 19.74 -2.68
N SER A 34 6.37 18.66 -3.02
CA SER A 34 7.17 18.60 -4.25
C SER A 34 6.30 18.60 -5.51
N GLN A 35 5.07 18.01 -5.42
CA GLN A 35 4.10 17.92 -6.51
C GLN A 35 2.72 17.55 -5.96
N VAL A 36 1.63 17.94 -6.64
CA VAL A 36 0.25 17.71 -6.17
C VAL A 36 -0.29 16.31 -6.48
N CYS A 37 0.29 15.62 -7.48
CA CYS A 37 -0.13 14.27 -7.82
C CYS A 37 0.53 13.26 -6.88
N ILE A 38 -0.27 12.68 -5.97
CA ILE A 38 0.19 11.73 -4.97
C ILE A 38 -0.09 10.32 -5.48
N PHE A 39 0.95 9.50 -5.63
CA PHE A 39 0.84 8.10 -6.06
C PHE A 39 0.65 7.14 -4.89
N SER A 40 1.22 7.46 -3.73
CA SER A 40 1.15 6.60 -2.56
C SER A 40 1.22 7.42 -1.27
N ILE A 41 0.48 6.96 -0.25
CA ILE A 41 0.42 7.58 1.08
C ILE A 41 0.71 6.50 2.12
N TYR A 42 1.55 6.82 3.10
CA TYR A 42 1.83 5.98 4.25
C TYR A 42 1.97 6.85 5.50
N GLN A 43 1.37 6.43 6.62
CA GLN A 43 1.58 7.08 7.91
C GLN A 43 2.49 6.21 8.78
N ASP A 44 3.60 6.78 9.22
CA ASP A 44 4.54 6.10 10.11
C ASP A 44 4.03 6.03 11.56
N GLU A 45 4.73 5.31 12.41
CA GLU A 45 4.39 5.11 13.83
C GLU A 45 4.61 6.36 14.69
N LEU A 46 5.33 7.36 14.18
CA LEU A 46 5.49 8.68 14.82
C LEU A 46 4.39 9.66 14.39
N GLY A 47 3.46 9.21 13.52
CA GLY A 47 2.34 10.00 13.03
C GLY A 47 2.64 10.87 11.83
N ALA A 48 3.88 10.90 11.31
CA ALA A 48 4.19 11.64 10.10
C ALA A 48 3.61 10.94 8.87
N VAL A 49 3.11 11.73 7.92
CA VAL A 49 2.53 11.24 6.66
C VAL A 49 3.57 11.34 5.56
N TRP A 50 3.83 10.21 4.92
CA TRP A 50 4.74 10.10 3.79
C TRP A 50 3.95 10.07 2.50
N LEU A 51 4.36 10.88 1.53
CA LEU A 51 3.65 11.10 0.28
C LEU A 51 4.64 10.88 -0.87
N GLY A 52 4.36 9.87 -1.68
CA GLY A 52 5.12 9.57 -2.90
C GLY A 52 4.55 10.35 -4.09
N THR A 53 5.40 11.06 -4.81
CA THR A 53 5.05 11.85 -5.99
C THR A 53 5.99 11.55 -7.17
N SER A 54 5.79 12.19 -8.32
CA SER A 54 6.75 12.15 -9.44
C SER A 54 8.00 13.01 -9.21
N GLU A 55 7.99 13.90 -8.18
CA GLU A 55 9.05 14.87 -7.92
C GLU A 55 9.72 14.67 -6.55
N GLY A 56 9.64 13.46 -6.02
CA GLY A 56 10.30 13.07 -4.78
C GLY A 56 9.37 12.50 -3.72
N LEU A 57 9.97 12.13 -2.62
CA LEU A 57 9.31 11.66 -1.41
C LEU A 57 9.13 12.82 -0.44
N ASN A 58 7.91 13.00 0.05
CA ASN A 58 7.57 14.06 0.99
C ASN A 58 7.24 13.45 2.35
N ARG A 59 7.72 14.05 3.43
CA ARG A 59 7.35 13.72 4.81
C ARG A 59 6.69 14.94 5.45
N TYR A 60 5.40 14.79 5.77
CA TYR A 60 4.61 15.82 6.44
C TYR A 60 4.46 15.48 7.93
N ASN A 61 4.86 16.38 8.82
CA ASN A 61 4.84 16.17 10.27
C ASN A 61 3.62 16.81 10.97
N GLY A 62 2.64 17.28 10.19
CA GLY A 62 1.49 18.05 10.70
C GLY A 62 1.65 19.56 10.53
N LYS A 63 2.89 20.06 10.36
CA LYS A 63 3.21 21.48 10.19
C LYS A 63 4.02 21.74 8.92
N ASP A 64 5.15 21.08 8.77
CA ASP A 64 6.14 21.31 7.72
C ASP A 64 6.27 20.08 6.82
N VAL A 65 6.68 20.29 5.56
CA VAL A 65 6.99 19.24 4.59
C VAL A 65 8.51 19.19 4.38
N LYS A 66 9.11 18.01 4.62
CA LYS A 66 10.50 17.71 4.24
C LYS A 66 10.47 16.89 2.94
N ILE A 67 11.18 17.35 1.92
CA ILE A 67 11.29 16.69 0.62
C ILE A 67 12.61 15.93 0.53
N PHE A 68 12.54 14.67 0.08
CA PHE A 68 13.69 13.84 -0.25
C PHE A 68 13.73 13.62 -1.75
N ARG A 69 14.91 13.83 -2.35
CA ARG A 69 15.18 13.61 -3.77
C ARG A 69 16.45 12.77 -3.94
N PRO A 70 16.67 12.16 -5.11
CA PRO A 70 17.93 11.51 -5.41
C PRO A 70 19.09 12.48 -5.23
N SER A 71 20.15 12.01 -4.59
CA SER A 71 21.41 12.73 -4.44
C SER A 71 22.53 12.03 -5.19
N GLN A 72 23.60 12.75 -5.52
CA GLN A 72 24.79 12.10 -6.09
C GLN A 72 25.43 11.22 -5.01
N GLY A 73 25.46 9.91 -5.24
CA GLY A 73 25.96 8.90 -4.34
C GLY A 73 25.04 7.67 -4.27
N ASN A 74 25.52 6.60 -3.64
CA ASN A 74 24.75 5.35 -3.50
C ASN A 74 23.79 5.36 -2.30
N GLU A 75 23.78 6.42 -1.51
CA GLU A 75 22.93 6.55 -0.33
C GLU A 75 21.78 7.52 -0.61
N GLY A 76 20.56 7.00 -0.73
CA GLY A 76 19.37 7.81 -0.95
C GLY A 76 18.35 7.18 -1.89
N LEU A 77 17.43 8.01 -2.32
CA LEU A 77 16.49 7.66 -3.39
C LEU A 77 17.25 7.55 -4.72
N THR A 78 16.81 6.63 -5.56
CA THR A 78 17.43 6.37 -6.86
C THR A 78 16.70 7.06 -8.01
N ASN A 79 15.43 7.44 -7.77
CA ASN A 79 14.58 8.13 -8.74
C ASN A 79 13.68 9.14 -8.02
N ASN A 80 13.28 10.21 -8.71
CA ASN A 80 12.29 11.17 -8.21
C ASN A 80 10.89 10.57 -8.14
N GLU A 81 10.58 9.62 -9.03
CA GLU A 81 9.26 9.00 -9.10
C GLU A 81 9.07 7.97 -7.98
N ILE A 82 8.22 8.30 -7.02
CA ILE A 82 7.92 7.48 -5.85
C ILE A 82 6.52 6.89 -6.00
N ASN A 83 6.45 5.67 -6.49
CA ASN A 83 5.19 5.04 -6.91
C ASN A 83 4.47 4.28 -5.78
N LYS A 84 5.21 3.75 -4.81
CA LYS A 84 4.63 2.95 -3.73
C LYS A 84 5.39 3.14 -2.43
N LEU A 85 4.61 3.17 -1.34
CA LEU A 85 5.09 3.23 0.03
C LEU A 85 4.37 2.15 0.85
N CYS A 86 5.09 1.44 1.68
CA CYS A 86 4.55 0.65 2.78
C CYS A 86 5.55 0.60 3.93
N GLY A 87 5.13 0.15 5.11
CA GLY A 87 6.02 0.04 6.26
C GLY A 87 5.59 -1.06 7.19
N ASP A 88 6.50 -1.50 8.05
CA ASP A 88 6.30 -2.58 8.99
C ASP A 88 5.82 -2.12 10.38
N LYS A 89 5.56 -0.83 10.54
CA LYS A 89 5.19 -0.22 11.83
C LYS A 89 6.26 -0.36 12.94
N LYS A 90 7.51 -0.65 12.56
CA LYS A 90 8.68 -0.81 13.44
C LYS A 90 9.87 0.07 13.04
N GLY A 91 9.59 1.17 12.35
CA GLY A 91 10.61 2.15 11.94
C GLY A 91 11.23 1.87 10.59
N ARG A 92 10.66 0.97 9.76
CA ARG A 92 11.13 0.73 8.40
C ARG A 92 10.04 1.08 7.40
N ILE A 93 10.37 1.96 6.48
CA ILE A 93 9.53 2.34 5.35
C ILE A 93 10.18 1.81 4.09
N TYR A 94 9.40 1.09 3.30
CA TYR A 94 9.84 0.54 2.02
C TYR A 94 9.24 1.37 0.90
N ILE A 95 10.08 1.73 -0.05
CA ILE A 95 9.83 2.75 -1.06
C ILE A 95 10.13 2.14 -2.42
N ARG A 96 9.16 2.17 -3.33
CA ARG A 96 9.44 1.95 -4.73
C ARG A 96 9.79 3.29 -5.36
N SER A 97 11.09 3.45 -5.69
CA SER A 97 11.66 4.62 -6.34
C SER A 97 11.98 4.27 -7.81
N GLY A 98 11.12 4.69 -8.74
CA GLY A 98 11.08 4.12 -10.09
C GLY A 98 10.79 2.62 -10.05
N ASN A 99 11.77 1.80 -10.43
CA ASN A 99 11.71 0.33 -10.36
C ASN A 99 12.68 -0.25 -9.32
N ASP A 100 13.19 0.57 -8.42
CA ASP A 100 14.10 0.16 -7.36
C ASP A 100 13.37 0.02 -6.02
N LEU A 101 13.86 -0.87 -5.17
CA LEU A 101 13.42 -1.03 -3.79
C LEU A 101 14.40 -0.33 -2.86
N ILE A 102 13.90 0.67 -2.17
CA ILE A 102 14.64 1.40 -1.14
C ILE A 102 14.02 1.13 0.22
N LYS A 103 14.85 0.84 1.21
CA LYS A 103 14.48 0.81 2.63
C LYS A 103 14.91 2.12 3.28
N PHE A 104 14.01 2.76 4.00
CA PHE A 104 14.31 3.87 4.89
C PHE A 104 14.15 3.47 6.35
N GLU A 105 15.19 3.65 7.14
CA GLU A 105 15.21 3.39 8.58
C GLU A 105 14.92 4.69 9.33
N LEU A 106 13.71 4.82 9.88
CA LEU A 106 13.18 6.06 10.44
C LEU A 106 14.04 6.65 11.56
N TYR A 107 14.51 5.80 12.48
CA TYR A 107 15.32 6.23 13.63
C TYR A 107 16.79 6.54 13.30
N LYS A 108 17.27 6.07 12.16
CA LYS A 108 18.64 6.34 11.68
C LYS A 108 18.66 7.38 10.57
N GLU A 109 17.48 7.78 10.10
CA GLU A 109 17.29 8.63 8.90
C GLU A 109 18.14 8.16 7.69
N ARG A 110 18.25 6.84 7.49
CA ARG A 110 19.12 6.25 6.48
C ARG A 110 18.34 5.51 5.41
N PHE A 111 18.69 5.77 4.16
CA PHE A 111 18.23 5.01 3.00
C PHE A 111 19.19 3.88 2.69
N THR A 112 18.67 2.75 2.22
CA THR A 112 19.45 1.60 1.74
C THR A 112 18.75 1.04 0.52
N CYS A 113 19.43 0.93 -0.62
CA CYS A 113 18.91 0.27 -1.80
C CYS A 113 19.01 -1.25 -1.61
N LEU A 114 17.86 -1.94 -1.66
CA LEU A 114 17.77 -3.40 -1.50
C LEU A 114 17.73 -4.14 -2.84
N LEU A 115 17.12 -3.55 -3.88
CA LEU A 115 17.02 -4.16 -5.21
C LEU A 115 16.91 -3.07 -6.27
N ARG A 116 17.51 -3.29 -7.45
CA ARG A 116 17.48 -2.36 -8.59
C ARG A 116 16.75 -2.95 -9.80
N ASN A 117 16.01 -2.07 -10.50
CA ASN A 117 15.47 -2.26 -11.86
C ASN A 117 14.47 -3.40 -12.06
N ASP A 118 13.94 -4.00 -10.99
CA ASP A 118 13.04 -5.17 -11.14
C ASP A 118 11.71 -5.04 -10.39
N VAL A 119 11.55 -4.05 -9.51
CA VAL A 119 10.41 -3.94 -8.60
C VAL A 119 9.17 -3.44 -9.30
N ARG A 120 8.02 -4.10 -9.05
CA ARG A 120 6.70 -3.76 -9.60
C ARG A 120 5.73 -3.25 -8.55
N ASP A 121 5.62 -3.95 -7.44
CA ASP A 121 4.77 -3.50 -6.32
C ASP A 121 5.30 -4.03 -4.99
N LEU A 122 4.84 -3.41 -3.89
CA LEU A 122 5.25 -3.66 -2.52
C LEU A 122 4.02 -3.85 -1.64
N PHE A 123 4.09 -4.80 -0.72
CA PHE A 123 3.09 -4.98 0.31
C PHE A 123 3.72 -5.41 1.63
N CYS A 124 3.45 -4.66 2.70
CA CYS A 124 3.86 -5.05 4.05
C CYS A 124 2.72 -5.81 4.75
N LYS A 125 3.00 -7.00 5.21
CA LYS A 125 2.12 -7.78 6.09
C LYS A 125 2.90 -8.11 7.36
N GLU A 126 2.43 -7.56 8.49
CA GLU A 126 3.16 -7.69 9.76
C GLU A 126 4.63 -7.25 9.60
N ASP A 127 5.60 -8.10 9.94
CA ASP A 127 7.03 -7.82 9.88
C ASP A 127 7.68 -8.18 8.53
N THR A 128 6.87 -8.62 7.57
CA THR A 128 7.35 -9.11 6.28
C THR A 128 6.98 -8.15 5.16
N LEU A 129 7.96 -7.67 4.43
CA LEU A 129 7.78 -7.02 3.14
C LEU A 129 7.68 -8.10 2.07
N TRP A 130 6.63 -8.04 1.26
CA TRP A 130 6.46 -8.82 0.04
C TRP A 130 6.68 -7.93 -1.17
N VAL A 131 7.38 -8.44 -2.15
CA VAL A 131 7.80 -7.69 -3.33
C VAL A 131 7.43 -8.49 -4.58
N SER A 132 6.63 -7.91 -5.45
CA SER A 132 6.46 -8.43 -6.79
C SER A 132 7.54 -7.83 -7.70
N CYS A 133 8.24 -8.70 -8.40
CA CYS A 133 9.30 -8.38 -9.33
C CYS A 133 9.01 -9.03 -10.69
N LYS A 134 9.63 -8.53 -11.75
CA LYS A 134 9.58 -9.19 -13.05
C LYS A 134 10.10 -10.62 -12.99
N SER A 135 11.14 -10.84 -12.18
CA SER A 135 11.78 -12.13 -11.95
C SER A 135 10.99 -13.11 -11.08
N GLY A 136 10.00 -12.62 -10.29
CA GLY A 136 9.17 -13.42 -9.39
C GLY A 136 8.69 -12.67 -8.15
N ILE A 137 8.25 -13.42 -7.17
CA ILE A 137 7.85 -12.91 -5.85
C ILE A 137 9.00 -13.14 -4.87
N TYR A 138 9.28 -12.10 -4.09
CA TYR A 138 10.32 -12.11 -3.05
C TYR A 138 9.71 -11.65 -1.73
N TYR A 139 10.41 -11.95 -0.65
CA TYR A 139 10.11 -11.39 0.66
C TYR A 139 11.37 -10.93 1.39
N TYR A 140 11.17 -10.03 2.34
CA TYR A 140 12.22 -9.48 3.18
C TYR A 140 11.68 -9.34 4.61
N THR A 141 12.45 -9.78 5.60
CA THR A 141 12.12 -9.65 7.02
C THR A 141 13.13 -8.75 7.74
N ALA A 142 12.84 -8.39 8.98
CA ALA A 142 13.76 -7.62 9.82
C ALA A 142 15.11 -8.28 10.02
N GLU A 143 15.10 -9.60 10.08
CA GLU A 143 16.26 -10.45 10.37
C GLU A 143 17.04 -10.79 9.10
N SER A 144 16.43 -10.55 7.93
CA SER A 144 17.08 -10.83 6.66
C SER A 144 18.13 -9.76 6.31
N SER A 145 19.27 -10.15 5.80
CA SER A 145 20.25 -9.24 5.19
C SER A 145 19.88 -8.92 3.74
N GLU A 146 19.16 -9.81 3.07
CA GLU A 146 18.83 -9.77 1.64
C GLU A 146 17.39 -10.19 1.38
N LEU A 147 16.90 -9.86 0.18
CA LEU A 147 15.63 -10.35 -0.35
C LEU A 147 15.71 -11.85 -0.61
N THR A 148 14.75 -12.59 -0.09
CA THR A 148 14.63 -14.02 -0.30
C THR A 148 13.63 -14.30 -1.43
N PHE A 149 14.06 -15.08 -2.43
CA PHE A 149 13.18 -15.54 -3.50
C PHE A 149 12.11 -16.49 -2.94
N PHE A 150 10.85 -16.24 -3.28
CA PHE A 150 9.73 -17.08 -2.86
C PHE A 150 9.23 -18.00 -3.98
N THR A 151 8.86 -17.43 -5.14
CA THR A 151 8.36 -18.22 -6.28
C THR A 151 8.30 -17.40 -7.57
N LYS A 152 8.25 -18.11 -8.71
CA LYS A 152 7.79 -17.55 -9.99
C LYS A 152 6.31 -17.84 -10.18
N LEU A 153 5.62 -16.96 -10.91
CA LEU A 153 4.25 -17.26 -11.34
C LEU A 153 4.27 -18.34 -12.42
N GLN A 154 3.34 -19.30 -12.28
CA GLN A 154 3.17 -20.40 -13.24
C GLN A 154 2.23 -20.00 -14.38
N GLY A 155 2.21 -20.77 -15.48
CA GLY A 155 1.28 -20.56 -16.58
C GLY A 155 1.59 -19.39 -17.51
N GLY A 156 2.85 -18.92 -17.55
CA GLY A 156 3.25 -17.80 -18.43
C GLY A 156 2.72 -16.43 -17.97
N VAL A 157 2.10 -16.36 -16.79
CA VAL A 157 1.66 -15.10 -16.19
C VAL A 157 2.90 -14.35 -15.70
N GLY A 158 3.13 -13.15 -16.25
CA GLY A 158 4.20 -12.28 -15.75
C GLY A 158 3.95 -11.89 -14.29
N ALA A 159 4.98 -11.87 -13.46
CA ALA A 159 4.88 -11.41 -12.07
C ALA A 159 4.76 -9.87 -11.97
N GLU A 160 4.60 -9.17 -13.09
CA GLU A 160 4.50 -7.71 -13.18
C GLU A 160 3.13 -7.21 -12.72
N GLY A 161 2.69 -7.60 -11.52
CA GLY A 161 1.37 -7.27 -11.01
C GLY A 161 1.38 -6.60 -9.65
N MET A 162 0.22 -6.03 -9.33
CA MET A 162 -0.07 -5.52 -8.00
C MET A 162 -0.14 -6.69 -7.02
N ILE A 163 0.40 -6.50 -5.82
CA ILE A 163 0.48 -7.55 -4.79
C ILE A 163 -0.35 -7.16 -3.56
N TYR A 164 -1.11 -8.12 -3.07
CA TYR A 164 -1.79 -8.07 -1.76
C TYR A 164 -1.53 -9.38 -1.01
N VAL A 165 -1.40 -9.34 0.30
CA VAL A 165 -1.10 -10.52 1.10
C VAL A 165 -2.05 -10.59 2.29
N ASP A 166 -2.79 -11.71 2.38
CA ASP A 166 -3.57 -12.07 3.56
C ASP A 166 -2.84 -13.12 4.42
N ASN A 167 -3.56 -13.81 5.29
CA ASN A 167 -2.95 -14.78 6.19
C ASN A 167 -2.51 -16.07 5.48
N ASP A 168 -3.22 -16.48 4.43
CA ASP A 168 -3.02 -17.77 3.76
C ASP A 168 -2.43 -17.64 2.35
N PHE A 169 -2.67 -16.50 1.69
CA PHE A 169 -2.35 -16.33 0.29
C PHE A 169 -1.58 -15.03 0.00
N ILE A 170 -0.76 -15.11 -1.04
CA ILE A 170 -0.26 -13.97 -1.78
C ILE A 170 -1.10 -13.86 -3.05
N TRP A 171 -1.68 -12.70 -3.26
CA TRP A 171 -2.51 -12.38 -4.40
C TRP A 171 -1.73 -11.50 -5.35
N VAL A 172 -1.64 -11.91 -6.60
CA VAL A 172 -0.98 -11.13 -7.65
C VAL A 172 -1.98 -10.85 -8.75
N ALA A 173 -2.24 -9.56 -8.97
CA ALA A 173 -3.16 -9.09 -9.99
C ALA A 173 -2.37 -8.47 -11.15
N THR A 174 -2.49 -9.10 -12.32
CA THR A 174 -1.96 -8.67 -13.63
C THR A 174 -3.14 -8.53 -14.61
N ASN A 175 -3.10 -9.18 -15.77
CA ASN A 175 -4.29 -9.51 -16.56
C ASN A 175 -5.05 -10.71 -15.97
N HIS A 176 -4.48 -11.33 -14.96
CA HIS A 176 -5.08 -12.42 -14.21
C HIS A 176 -4.98 -12.14 -12.71
N LEU A 177 -5.89 -12.70 -11.92
CA LEU A 177 -5.75 -12.79 -10.49
C LEU A 177 -5.22 -14.17 -10.13
N VAL A 178 -4.03 -14.23 -9.56
CA VAL A 178 -3.37 -15.45 -9.12
C VAL A 178 -3.33 -15.48 -7.59
N ALA A 179 -3.82 -16.56 -7.00
CA ALA A 179 -3.64 -16.87 -5.58
C ALA A 179 -2.49 -17.86 -5.42
N ILE A 180 -1.52 -17.54 -4.58
CA ILE A 180 -0.34 -18.34 -4.26
C ILE A 180 -0.40 -18.68 -2.78
N SER A 181 -0.35 -19.96 -2.43
CA SER A 181 -0.32 -20.35 -1.02
C SER A 181 0.98 -19.90 -0.34
N ARG A 182 0.87 -19.21 0.80
CA ARG A 182 2.04 -18.83 1.62
C ARG A 182 2.77 -20.03 2.19
N LYS A 183 2.05 -21.13 2.46
CA LYS A 183 2.63 -22.37 3.01
C LYS A 183 3.31 -23.24 1.95
N ASN A 184 2.80 -23.19 0.71
CA ASN A 184 3.35 -23.98 -0.39
C ASN A 184 3.35 -23.17 -1.69
N PRO A 185 4.48 -22.54 -2.05
CA PRO A 185 4.58 -21.65 -3.22
C PRO A 185 4.32 -22.36 -4.57
N LYS A 186 4.32 -23.70 -4.61
CA LYS A 186 3.95 -24.47 -5.80
C LYS A 186 2.43 -24.55 -5.99
N GLN A 187 1.63 -24.31 -4.95
CA GLN A 187 0.18 -24.24 -5.02
C GLN A 187 -0.23 -22.83 -5.47
N GLN A 188 -0.44 -22.70 -6.77
CA GLN A 188 -0.89 -21.47 -7.42
C GLN A 188 -2.16 -21.74 -8.20
N LYS A 189 -3.11 -20.81 -8.16
CA LYS A 189 -4.37 -20.91 -8.88
C LYS A 189 -4.74 -19.59 -9.52
N ILE A 190 -5.02 -19.60 -10.82
CA ILE A 190 -5.65 -18.48 -11.52
C ILE A 190 -7.14 -18.53 -11.17
N LEU A 191 -7.66 -17.43 -10.62
CA LEU A 191 -9.04 -17.32 -10.15
C LEU A 191 -9.92 -16.46 -11.03
N ALA A 192 -9.33 -15.49 -11.71
CA ALA A 192 -10.00 -14.55 -12.58
C ALA A 192 -9.07 -14.13 -13.71
N SER A 193 -9.67 -13.70 -14.82
CA SER A 193 -8.97 -13.05 -15.93
C SER A 193 -9.67 -11.74 -16.24
N PHE A 194 -8.88 -10.70 -16.56
CA PHE A 194 -9.36 -9.36 -16.82
C PHE A 194 -9.02 -8.97 -18.27
N ASP A 195 -9.93 -8.31 -18.95
CA ASP A 195 -9.75 -7.86 -20.33
C ASP A 195 -8.62 -6.81 -20.43
N ARG A 196 -8.39 -6.07 -19.36
CA ARG A 196 -7.33 -5.07 -19.24
C ARG A 196 -6.65 -5.20 -17.90
N GLY A 197 -5.34 -4.91 -17.86
CA GLY A 197 -4.49 -5.04 -16.68
C GLY A 197 -5.02 -4.37 -15.43
N SER A 198 -4.71 -4.97 -14.30
CA SER A 198 -5.04 -4.44 -12.98
C SER A 198 -4.22 -3.19 -12.64
N GLN A 199 -4.84 -2.27 -11.89
CA GLN A 199 -4.25 -1.03 -11.40
C GLN A 199 -4.05 -1.02 -9.90
N CYS A 200 -4.90 -1.75 -9.18
CA CYS A 200 -4.80 -1.89 -7.73
C CYS A 200 -5.45 -3.20 -7.28
N ILE A 201 -5.04 -3.65 -6.10
CA ILE A 201 -5.62 -4.80 -5.42
C ILE A 201 -5.70 -4.52 -3.93
N SER A 202 -6.76 -4.99 -3.28
CA SER A 202 -6.94 -4.91 -1.83
C SER A 202 -7.82 -6.06 -1.35
N GLY A 203 -7.75 -6.37 -0.05
CA GLY A 203 -8.70 -7.26 0.61
C GLY A 203 -9.55 -6.50 1.62
N ASP A 204 -10.74 -7.02 1.90
CA ASP A 204 -11.59 -6.50 2.97
C ASP A 204 -11.64 -7.45 4.19
N SER A 205 -12.26 -7.00 5.27
CA SER A 205 -12.41 -7.77 6.51
C SER A 205 -13.31 -9.00 6.37
N ALA A 206 -14.12 -9.09 5.31
CA ALA A 206 -14.96 -10.25 5.01
C ALA A 206 -14.22 -11.29 4.14
N GLY A 207 -12.93 -11.07 3.84
CA GLY A 207 -12.10 -11.97 3.03
C GLY A 207 -12.34 -11.87 1.53
N ASN A 208 -13.01 -10.82 1.05
CA ASN A 208 -13.13 -10.56 -0.37
C ASN A 208 -11.86 -9.88 -0.89
N ILE A 209 -11.51 -10.20 -2.14
CA ILE A 209 -10.43 -9.52 -2.87
C ILE A 209 -11.06 -8.57 -3.88
N TRP A 210 -10.59 -7.34 -3.87
CA TRP A 210 -11.02 -6.28 -4.75
C TRP A 210 -9.90 -5.93 -5.72
N VAL A 211 -10.21 -5.91 -7.01
CA VAL A 211 -9.25 -5.60 -8.08
C VAL A 211 -9.81 -4.47 -8.93
N GLY A 212 -9.14 -3.34 -8.90
CA GLY A 212 -9.40 -2.23 -9.82
C GLY A 212 -8.66 -2.44 -11.14
N THR A 213 -9.36 -2.33 -12.25
CA THR A 213 -8.81 -2.45 -13.59
C THR A 213 -9.19 -1.23 -14.44
N TRP A 214 -8.61 -1.10 -15.64
CA TRP A 214 -9.04 -0.07 -16.60
C TRP A 214 -10.50 -0.21 -17.08
N ASN A 215 -11.12 -1.35 -16.80
CA ASN A 215 -12.46 -1.69 -17.29
C ASN A 215 -13.49 -1.94 -16.17
N GLY A 216 -13.23 -1.46 -14.96
CA GLY A 216 -14.13 -1.54 -13.82
C GLY A 216 -13.51 -2.17 -12.57
N LEU A 217 -14.32 -2.26 -11.54
CA LEU A 217 -13.96 -2.86 -10.26
C LEU A 217 -14.50 -4.30 -10.21
N TYR A 218 -13.62 -5.23 -9.84
CA TYR A 218 -13.97 -6.63 -9.63
C TYR A 218 -13.89 -6.98 -8.15
N LYS A 219 -14.90 -7.67 -7.67
CA LYS A 219 -14.94 -8.31 -6.36
C LYS A 219 -14.86 -9.82 -6.54
N ILE A 220 -13.92 -10.45 -5.88
CA ILE A 220 -13.82 -11.90 -5.76
C ILE A 220 -14.17 -12.23 -4.32
N SER A 221 -15.32 -12.90 -4.13
CA SER A 221 -15.80 -13.26 -2.79
C SER A 221 -14.91 -14.32 -2.13
N ALA A 222 -15.06 -14.52 -0.83
CA ALA A 222 -14.41 -15.62 -0.11
C ALA A 222 -14.74 -17.00 -0.72
N ASN A 223 -15.95 -17.15 -1.30
CA ASN A 223 -16.39 -18.36 -2.01
C ASN A 223 -15.87 -18.44 -3.45
N ARG A 224 -15.00 -17.52 -3.88
CA ARG A 224 -14.39 -17.46 -5.22
C ARG A 224 -15.38 -17.09 -6.35
N GLU A 225 -16.50 -16.48 -6.03
CA GLU A 225 -17.41 -15.90 -7.01
C GLU A 225 -16.94 -14.51 -7.42
N MET A 226 -16.93 -14.23 -8.72
CA MET A 226 -16.52 -12.94 -9.26
C MET A 226 -17.74 -12.10 -9.64
N THR A 227 -17.78 -10.88 -9.15
CA THR A 227 -18.74 -9.84 -9.53
C THR A 227 -18.00 -8.64 -10.08
N ARG A 228 -18.49 -8.06 -11.17
CA ARG A 228 -17.96 -6.81 -11.75
C ARG A 228 -18.96 -5.67 -11.50
N TYR A 229 -18.42 -4.50 -11.13
CA TYR A 229 -19.12 -3.25 -10.92
C TYR A 229 -18.72 -2.21 -11.98
#